data_0c64bc840543a8c7a0af74d73466487b
#
_entry.id   0c64bc840543a8c7a0af74d73466487b
#
_cell.length_a   1.000
_cell.length_b   1.000
_cell.length_c   1.000
_cell.angle_alpha   90.00
_cell.angle_beta   90.00
_cell.angle_gamma   90.00
#
_symmetry.space_group_name_H-M   'P 1'
#
loop_
_entity.id
_entity.type
_entity.pdbx_description
1 polymer ?
#
loop_
_entity_poly.entity_id
_entity_poly.type
_entity_poly.pdbx_seq_one_letter_code
_entity_poly.pdbx_strand_id
1 'polypeptide(L)'
;MEESKNTTQQPGLFDKGGKLGFLHSTYDAFDTFLRVPGTITRRGAHVRDIVDLKRIMIIVVLALVPAALFGMWNVGYQHCLATGQEWGLLQNFWYGFLKVLPLYIVAYVVGLGIEFASAQIRNEEVNEGYLVSGMLIPLIVPVDVPLWTLAIA
;
A
#
# COMPACT_ATOMS: atom_id res chain seq x y z
N MET A 1 -28.79 37.40 -9.52
CA MET A 1 -29.55 36.14 -9.68
C MET A 1 -28.65 35.04 -9.22
N GLU A 2 -28.82 34.69 -7.96
CA GLU A 2 -28.10 33.62 -7.26
C GLU A 2 -28.87 32.32 -7.49
N GLU A 3 -28.36 31.45 -8.31
CA GLU A 3 -28.91 30.11 -8.42
C GLU A 3 -28.11 29.19 -7.47
N SER A 4 -28.64 29.17 -6.24
CA SER A 4 -28.26 28.23 -5.18
C SER A 4 -28.59 26.82 -5.66
N LYS A 5 -27.61 26.09 -6.21
CA LYS A 5 -27.67 24.64 -6.30
C LYS A 5 -27.30 24.03 -4.94
N ASN A 6 -28.28 24.06 -4.02
CA ASN A 6 -28.33 23.12 -2.89
C ASN A 6 -28.60 21.71 -3.42
N THR A 7 -27.57 21.06 -3.90
CA THR A 7 -27.62 19.61 -4.05
C THR A 7 -27.40 19.02 -2.66
N THR A 8 -28.48 18.68 -1.99
CA THR A 8 -28.52 17.86 -0.78
C THR A 8 -28.07 16.45 -1.19
N GLN A 9 -26.75 16.28 -1.40
CA GLN A 9 -26.18 14.96 -1.46
C GLN A 9 -26.26 14.40 -0.04
N GLN A 10 -27.04 13.34 0.12
CA GLN A 10 -27.02 12.56 1.35
C GLN A 10 -25.57 12.15 1.60
N PRO A 11 -25.06 12.32 2.83
CA PRO A 11 -23.70 11.95 3.15
C PRO A 11 -23.49 10.48 2.78
N GLY A 12 -22.47 10.20 2.00
CA GLY A 12 -22.10 8.83 1.64
C GLY A 12 -21.87 7.99 2.89
N LEU A 13 -21.95 6.67 2.77
CA LEU A 13 -21.76 5.73 3.88
C LEU A 13 -20.45 5.96 4.66
N PHE A 14 -19.41 6.44 3.98
CA PHE A 14 -18.06 6.71 4.50
C PHE A 14 -17.77 8.18 4.79
N ASP A 15 -18.67 9.11 4.49
CA ASP A 15 -18.49 10.52 4.83
C ASP A 15 -18.52 10.75 6.34
N LYS A 16 -17.91 11.86 6.81
CA LYS A 16 -17.79 12.21 8.25
C LYS A 16 -19.11 12.18 9.03
N GLY A 17 -20.25 12.21 8.35
CA GLY A 17 -21.60 12.08 8.92
C GLY A 17 -22.27 10.73 8.66
N GLY A 18 -21.63 9.78 8.02
CA GLY A 18 -22.18 8.46 7.68
C GLY A 18 -21.99 7.43 8.79
N LYS A 19 -22.66 6.27 8.64
CA LYS A 19 -22.58 5.17 9.62
C LYS A 19 -21.17 4.60 9.83
N LEU A 20 -20.28 4.74 8.85
CA LEU A 20 -18.88 4.29 8.87
C LEU A 20 -17.90 5.47 8.84
N GLY A 21 -18.31 6.63 9.36
CA GLY A 21 -17.49 7.84 9.40
C GLY A 21 -16.15 7.67 10.13
N PHE A 22 -16.01 6.66 11.00
CA PHE A 22 -14.74 6.35 11.65
C PHE A 22 -13.68 5.79 10.67
N LEU A 23 -14.11 5.24 9.53
CA LEU A 23 -13.22 4.77 8.46
C LEU A 23 -13.04 5.79 7.34
N HIS A 24 -13.51 7.02 7.51
CA HIS A 24 -13.44 8.08 6.49
C HIS A 24 -12.00 8.27 6.00
N SER A 25 -11.04 8.38 6.91
CA SER A 25 -9.63 8.59 6.56
C SER A 25 -9.06 7.43 5.72
N THR A 26 -9.44 6.21 6.04
CA THR A 26 -9.03 5.02 5.29
C THR A 26 -9.66 4.99 3.88
N TYR A 27 -10.95 5.30 3.80
CA TYR A 27 -11.66 5.35 2.52
C TYR A 27 -11.11 6.47 1.61
N ASP A 28 -10.88 7.65 2.18
CA ASP A 28 -10.34 8.80 1.47
C ASP A 28 -8.91 8.53 0.97
N ALA A 29 -8.09 7.83 1.75
CA ALA A 29 -6.77 7.37 1.31
C ALA A 29 -6.84 6.46 0.09
N PHE A 30 -7.75 5.48 0.06
CA PHE A 30 -7.94 4.60 -1.08
C PHE A 30 -8.54 5.33 -2.30
N ASP A 31 -9.51 6.20 -2.10
CA ASP A 31 -10.12 6.96 -3.21
C ASP A 31 -9.13 7.94 -3.83
N THR A 32 -8.35 8.65 -3.02
CA THR A 32 -7.32 9.57 -3.50
C THR A 32 -6.10 8.86 -4.09
N PHE A 33 -5.84 7.61 -3.71
CA PHE A 33 -4.82 6.77 -4.34
C PHE A 33 -5.20 6.37 -5.78
N LEU A 34 -6.48 6.09 -6.01
CA LEU A 34 -7.00 5.69 -7.32
C LEU A 34 -7.36 6.89 -8.20
N ARG A 35 -7.76 8.00 -7.60
CA ARG A 35 -8.25 9.19 -8.29
C ARG A 35 -7.40 10.41 -7.93
N VAL A 36 -7.15 11.27 -8.91
CA VAL A 36 -6.48 12.56 -8.66
C VAL A 36 -7.43 13.46 -7.88
N PRO A 37 -7.02 14.07 -6.74
CA PRO A 37 -7.84 15.00 -6.00
C PRO A 37 -8.36 16.13 -6.90
N GLY A 38 -9.67 16.37 -6.90
CA GLY A 38 -10.33 17.41 -7.71
C GLY A 38 -10.22 18.82 -7.11
N THR A 39 -9.23 19.09 -6.25
CA THR A 39 -9.05 20.39 -5.60
C THR A 39 -8.71 21.46 -6.63
N ILE A 40 -9.53 22.47 -6.72
CA ILE A 40 -9.35 23.64 -7.59
C ILE A 40 -9.04 24.87 -6.76
N THR A 41 -8.08 25.68 -7.21
CA THR A 41 -7.78 26.98 -6.62
C THR A 41 -8.85 27.97 -7.06
N ARG A 42 -9.60 28.54 -6.13
CA ARG A 42 -10.70 29.48 -6.43
C ARG A 42 -10.22 30.93 -6.56
N ARG A 43 -9.05 31.29 -6.07
CA ARG A 43 -8.45 32.64 -6.13
C ARG A 43 -6.92 32.54 -6.20
N GLY A 44 -6.30 33.42 -7.02
CA GLY A 44 -4.85 33.52 -7.19
C GLY A 44 -4.32 32.69 -8.36
N ALA A 45 -2.98 32.63 -8.48
CA ALA A 45 -2.32 31.86 -9.53
C ALA A 45 -2.57 30.35 -9.32
N HIS A 46 -2.99 29.67 -10.38
CA HIS A 46 -3.21 28.23 -10.35
C HIS A 46 -1.91 27.54 -10.79
N VAL A 47 -1.12 27.10 -9.81
CA VAL A 47 0.07 26.30 -10.06
C VAL A 47 -0.26 24.86 -9.62
N ARG A 48 -0.26 23.93 -10.55
CA ARG A 48 -0.46 22.52 -10.29
C ARG A 48 0.72 21.74 -10.81
N ASP A 49 1.32 20.95 -9.94
CA ASP A 49 2.33 19.98 -10.36
C ASP A 49 1.68 18.83 -11.12
N ILE A 50 2.32 18.38 -12.20
CA ILE A 50 1.86 17.26 -13.02
C ILE A 50 2.10 15.93 -12.27
N VAL A 51 3.10 15.91 -11.39
CA VAL A 51 3.53 14.71 -10.66
C VAL A 51 3.17 14.87 -9.19
N ASP A 52 2.09 14.24 -8.78
CA ASP A 52 1.67 14.15 -7.39
C ASP A 52 2.58 13.15 -6.63
N LEU A 53 2.82 13.38 -5.33
CA LEU A 53 3.62 12.50 -4.47
C LEU A 53 3.13 11.05 -4.53
N LYS A 54 1.82 10.85 -4.57
CA LYS A 54 1.15 9.55 -4.72
C LYS A 54 1.59 8.79 -5.97
N ARG A 55 1.72 9.49 -7.11
CA ARG A 55 2.20 8.91 -8.37
C ARG A 55 3.66 8.49 -8.28
N ILE A 56 4.50 9.28 -7.62
CA ILE A 56 5.91 8.91 -7.41
C ILE A 56 5.99 7.63 -6.61
N MET A 57 5.24 7.51 -5.52
CA MET A 57 5.22 6.31 -4.67
C MET A 57 4.78 5.05 -5.45
N ILE A 58 3.74 5.16 -6.29
CA ILE A 58 3.30 4.04 -7.15
C ILE A 58 4.40 3.63 -8.14
N ILE A 59 5.08 4.59 -8.77
CA ILE A 59 6.15 4.30 -9.72
C ILE A 59 7.29 3.55 -9.02
N VAL A 60 7.65 3.93 -7.80
CA VAL A 60 8.67 3.24 -7.00
C VAL A 60 8.22 1.82 -6.66
N VAL A 61 6.98 1.62 -6.23
CA VAL A 61 6.43 0.27 -5.98
C VAL A 61 6.48 -0.58 -7.24
N LEU A 62 6.05 -0.05 -8.40
CA LEU A 62 6.11 -0.76 -9.67
C LEU A 62 7.54 -1.11 -10.09
N ALA A 63 8.51 -0.23 -9.80
CA ALA A 63 9.92 -0.49 -10.07
C ALA A 63 10.49 -1.62 -9.17
N LEU A 64 9.93 -1.84 -7.98
CA LEU A 64 10.32 -2.92 -7.08
C LEU A 64 9.68 -4.27 -7.43
N VAL A 65 8.57 -4.29 -8.18
CA VAL A 65 7.87 -5.54 -8.55
C VAL A 65 8.77 -6.55 -9.26
N PRO A 66 9.58 -6.18 -10.28
CA PRO A 66 10.50 -7.12 -10.92
C PRO A 66 11.50 -7.74 -9.94
N ALA A 67 12.03 -6.95 -9.01
CA ALA A 67 12.95 -7.42 -7.97
C ALA A 67 12.26 -8.41 -7.02
N ALA A 68 11.02 -8.13 -6.63
CA ALA A 68 10.21 -9.02 -5.79
C ALA A 68 9.93 -10.36 -6.47
N LEU A 69 9.52 -10.34 -7.75
CA LEU A 69 9.27 -11.55 -8.53
C LEU A 69 10.53 -12.41 -8.69
N PHE A 70 11.66 -11.75 -8.99
CA PHE A 70 12.94 -12.45 -9.08
C PHE A 70 13.37 -13.01 -7.70
N GLY A 71 13.17 -12.26 -6.61
CA GLY A 71 13.43 -12.71 -5.26
C GLY A 71 12.64 -13.96 -4.88
N MET A 72 11.34 -13.98 -5.21
CA MET A 72 10.47 -15.14 -4.98
C MET A 72 10.98 -16.37 -5.74
N TRP A 73 11.32 -16.20 -7.03
CA TRP A 73 11.88 -17.28 -7.82
C TRP A 73 13.21 -17.78 -7.25
N ASN A 74 14.10 -16.86 -6.83
CA ASN A 74 15.42 -17.19 -6.27
C ASN A 74 15.32 -17.98 -4.96
N VAL A 75 14.37 -17.65 -4.08
CA VAL A 75 14.12 -18.42 -2.84
C VAL A 75 13.78 -19.87 -3.15
N GLY A 76 12.91 -20.12 -4.12
CA GLY A 76 12.59 -21.48 -4.54
C GLY A 76 13.78 -22.19 -5.22
N TYR A 77 14.56 -21.49 -6.02
CA TYR A 77 15.75 -22.02 -6.65
C TYR A 77 16.84 -22.43 -5.64
N GLN A 78 17.09 -21.60 -4.63
CA GLN A 78 18.03 -21.93 -3.55
C GLN A 78 17.58 -23.15 -2.74
N HIS A 79 16.29 -23.26 -2.46
CA HIS A 79 15.73 -24.44 -1.82
C HIS A 79 15.90 -25.70 -2.66
N CYS A 80 15.67 -25.60 -3.96
CA CYS A 80 15.85 -26.68 -4.92
C CYS A 80 17.32 -27.18 -4.93
N LEU A 81 18.28 -26.25 -4.97
CA LEU A 81 19.70 -26.58 -4.90
C LEU A 81 20.07 -27.28 -3.58
N ALA A 82 19.52 -26.80 -2.45
CA ALA A 82 19.81 -27.37 -1.14
C ALA A 82 19.23 -28.78 -0.94
N THR A 83 18.09 -29.09 -1.61
CA THR A 83 17.43 -30.40 -1.49
C THR A 83 17.85 -31.38 -2.58
N GLY A 84 18.65 -30.94 -3.55
CA GLY A 84 19.09 -31.78 -4.69
C GLY A 84 17.95 -32.21 -5.63
N GLN A 85 16.84 -31.46 -5.64
CA GLN A 85 15.68 -31.71 -6.51
C GLN A 85 15.78 -30.84 -7.78
N GLU A 86 15.37 -31.37 -8.90
CA GLU A 86 15.30 -30.61 -10.16
C GLU A 86 13.85 -30.12 -10.39
N TRP A 87 13.59 -28.87 -9.97
CA TRP A 87 12.30 -28.26 -10.17
C TRP A 87 12.31 -27.32 -11.38
N GLY A 88 11.17 -27.24 -12.07
CA GLY A 88 10.99 -26.28 -13.15
C GLY A 88 10.87 -24.83 -12.64
N LEU A 89 11.02 -23.86 -13.55
CA LEU A 89 10.91 -22.43 -13.24
C LEU A 89 9.63 -22.06 -12.45
N LEU A 90 8.50 -22.66 -12.85
CA LEU A 90 7.20 -22.40 -12.24
C LEU A 90 7.09 -22.96 -10.82
N GLN A 91 7.66 -24.15 -10.58
CA GLN A 91 7.64 -24.78 -9.26
C GLN A 91 8.50 -24.00 -8.27
N ASN A 92 9.69 -23.56 -8.69
CA ASN A 92 10.56 -22.69 -7.88
C ASN A 92 9.89 -21.38 -7.53
N PHE A 93 9.25 -20.73 -8.51
CA PHE A 93 8.51 -19.50 -8.30
C PHE A 93 7.36 -19.70 -7.30
N TRP A 94 6.57 -20.75 -7.46
CA TRP A 94 5.43 -21.04 -6.60
C TRP A 94 5.83 -21.32 -5.15
N TYR A 95 6.88 -22.09 -4.96
CA TYR A 95 7.43 -22.34 -3.63
C TYR A 95 7.93 -21.07 -2.96
N GLY A 96 8.74 -20.28 -3.67
CA GLY A 96 9.24 -19.00 -3.15
C GLY A 96 8.11 -18.00 -2.89
N PHE A 97 7.09 -17.94 -3.74
CA PHE A 97 5.91 -17.12 -3.53
C PHE A 97 5.21 -17.48 -2.22
N LEU A 98 4.92 -18.77 -1.96
CA LEU A 98 4.28 -19.22 -0.74
C LEU A 98 5.11 -18.94 0.52
N LYS A 99 6.44 -18.98 0.42
CA LYS A 99 7.35 -18.67 1.52
C LYS A 99 7.43 -17.17 1.82
N VAL A 100 7.43 -16.34 0.80
CA VAL A 100 7.60 -14.88 0.92
C VAL A 100 6.26 -14.18 1.17
N LEU A 101 5.16 -14.75 0.69
CA LEU A 101 3.81 -14.18 0.85
C LEU A 101 3.46 -13.81 2.31
N PRO A 102 3.66 -14.68 3.33
CA PRO A 102 3.34 -14.33 4.71
C PRO A 102 4.14 -13.15 5.23
N LEU A 103 5.40 -12.94 4.79
CA LEU A 103 6.19 -11.77 5.16
C LEU A 103 5.54 -10.48 4.63
N TYR A 104 5.10 -10.49 3.35
CA TYR A 104 4.38 -9.36 2.78
C TYR A 104 3.07 -9.08 3.51
N ILE A 105 2.28 -10.12 3.81
CA ILE A 105 1.02 -9.97 4.53
C ILE A 105 1.26 -9.35 5.91
N VAL A 106 2.21 -9.86 6.68
CA VAL A 106 2.51 -9.32 8.01
C VAL A 106 3.04 -7.89 7.92
N ALA A 107 3.99 -7.60 7.04
CA ALA A 107 4.52 -6.25 6.85
C ALA A 107 3.41 -5.25 6.53
N TYR A 108 2.55 -5.55 5.56
CA TYR A 108 1.47 -4.64 5.18
C TYR A 108 0.36 -4.55 6.23
N VAL A 109 -0.08 -5.66 6.82
CA VAL A 109 -1.17 -5.65 7.81
C VAL A 109 -0.75 -4.90 9.08
N VAL A 110 0.45 -5.17 9.59
CA VAL A 110 0.94 -4.51 10.81
C VAL A 110 1.25 -3.04 10.52
N GLY A 111 2.02 -2.75 9.48
CA GLY A 111 2.44 -1.39 9.19
C GLY A 111 1.30 -0.48 8.76
N LEU A 112 0.46 -0.88 7.81
CA LEU A 112 -0.72 -0.10 7.45
C LEU A 112 -1.71 -0.01 8.61
N GLY A 113 -1.81 -1.05 9.44
CA GLY A 113 -2.63 -1.03 10.64
C GLY A 113 -2.20 0.07 11.62
N ILE A 114 -0.90 0.22 11.84
CA ILE A 114 -0.33 1.28 12.69
C ILE A 114 -0.53 2.65 12.04
N GLU A 115 -0.28 2.78 10.74
CA GLU A 115 -0.49 4.03 9.99
C GLU A 115 -1.95 4.48 10.06
N PHE A 116 -2.89 3.59 9.79
CA PHE A 116 -4.32 3.93 9.86
C PHE A 116 -4.77 4.25 11.28
N ALA A 117 -4.30 3.51 12.29
CA ALA A 117 -4.60 3.82 13.69
C ALA A 117 -4.06 5.21 14.08
N SER A 118 -2.82 5.54 13.68
CA SER A 118 -2.21 6.83 13.93
C SER A 118 -2.97 7.97 13.23
N ALA A 119 -3.32 7.79 11.95
CA ALA A 119 -4.08 8.76 11.17
C ALA A 119 -5.47 9.04 11.79
N GLN A 120 -6.16 8.00 12.25
CA GLN A 120 -7.45 8.13 12.93
C GLN A 120 -7.34 8.88 14.26
N ILE A 121 -6.31 8.60 15.06
CA ILE A 121 -6.11 9.29 16.35
C ILE A 121 -5.78 10.78 16.13
N ARG A 122 -4.97 11.08 15.10
CA ARG A 122 -4.54 12.45 14.77
C ARG A 122 -5.54 13.23 13.92
N ASN A 123 -6.56 12.58 13.35
CA ASN A 123 -7.46 13.14 12.33
C ASN A 123 -6.70 13.72 11.12
N GLU A 124 -5.59 13.09 10.75
CA GLU A 124 -4.75 13.45 9.60
C GLU A 124 -4.99 12.47 8.46
N GLU A 125 -4.55 12.84 7.25
CA GLU A 125 -4.54 11.92 6.12
C GLU A 125 -3.49 10.83 6.33
N VAL A 126 -3.79 9.60 5.85
CA VAL A 126 -2.86 8.47 5.95
C VAL A 126 -1.63 8.73 5.08
N ASN A 127 -0.45 8.54 5.65
CA ASN A 127 0.79 8.71 4.92
C ASN A 127 1.05 7.48 4.01
N GLU A 128 1.03 7.70 2.70
CA GLU A 128 1.18 6.64 1.70
C GLU A 128 2.62 6.13 1.55
N GLY A 129 3.59 6.78 2.22
CA GLY A 129 5.00 6.37 2.21
C GLY A 129 5.22 4.94 2.67
N TYR A 130 4.36 4.42 3.54
CA TYR A 130 4.46 3.05 4.02
C TYR A 130 4.27 1.99 2.92
N LEU A 131 3.57 2.30 1.84
CA LEU A 131 3.43 1.36 0.71
C LEU A 131 4.79 0.95 0.12
N VAL A 132 5.72 1.89 0.03
CA VAL A 132 7.09 1.64 -0.43
C VAL A 132 7.87 0.85 0.62
N SER A 133 7.81 1.26 1.89
CA SER A 133 8.49 0.58 3.00
C SER A 133 8.01 -0.86 3.17
N GLY A 134 6.68 -1.08 3.10
CA GLY A 134 6.07 -2.40 3.16
C GLY A 134 6.49 -3.33 2.02
N MET A 135 6.84 -2.78 0.85
CA MET A 135 7.39 -3.55 -0.25
C MET A 135 8.88 -3.86 -0.06
N LEU A 136 9.65 -2.94 0.54
CA LEU A 136 11.08 -3.10 0.76
C LEU A 136 11.41 -4.05 1.91
N ILE A 137 10.64 -4.02 3.00
CA ILE A 137 10.90 -4.83 4.20
C ILE A 137 11.05 -6.33 3.86
N PRO A 138 10.09 -6.98 3.17
CA PRO A 138 10.22 -8.39 2.81
C PRO A 138 11.36 -8.71 1.83
N LEU A 139 11.86 -7.70 1.09
CA LEU A 139 12.99 -7.87 0.17
C LEU A 139 14.34 -7.86 0.90
N ILE A 140 14.42 -7.21 2.06
CA ILE A 140 15.65 -7.06 2.82
C ILE A 140 15.77 -8.13 3.92
N VAL A 141 14.64 -8.54 4.50
CA VAL A 141 14.56 -9.46 5.61
C VAL A 141 14.75 -10.91 5.12
N PRO A 142 15.54 -11.74 5.83
CA PRO A 142 15.67 -13.17 5.51
C PRO A 142 14.32 -13.89 5.57
N VAL A 143 14.09 -14.84 4.64
CA VAL A 143 12.81 -15.54 4.49
C VAL A 143 12.45 -16.41 5.70
N ASP A 144 13.45 -16.85 6.48
CA ASP A 144 13.27 -17.72 7.64
C ASP A 144 13.04 -16.97 8.96
N VAL A 145 12.88 -15.64 8.91
CA VAL A 145 12.62 -14.83 10.11
C VAL A 145 11.23 -15.15 10.67
N PRO A 146 11.11 -15.35 12.00
CA PRO A 146 9.82 -15.52 12.63
C PRO A 146 8.90 -14.31 12.39
N LEU A 147 7.66 -14.54 11.99
CA LEU A 147 6.71 -13.48 11.62
C LEU A 147 6.46 -12.47 12.76
N TRP A 148 6.57 -12.90 14.02
CA TRP A 148 6.39 -12.01 15.17
C TRP A 148 7.54 -11.00 15.31
N THR A 149 8.79 -11.40 14.98
CA THR A 149 9.93 -10.47 14.94
C THR A 149 9.77 -9.42 13.87
N LEU A 150 9.28 -9.82 12.69
CA LEU A 150 8.95 -8.89 11.60
C LEU A 150 7.84 -7.91 12.01
N ALA A 151 6.87 -8.36 12.81
CA ALA A 151 5.77 -7.52 13.27
C ALA A 151 6.20 -6.46 14.32
N ILE A 152 7.30 -6.71 15.05
CA ILE A 152 7.80 -5.81 16.08
C ILE A 152 8.86 -4.84 15.52
N ALA A 153 9.59 -5.23 14.48
CA ALA A 153 10.64 -4.43 13.84
C ALA A 153 10.08 -3.29 13.01
#